data_37efbbd032dacace0a60831181002401
#
_entry.id   37efbbd032dacace0a60831181002401
#
_cell.length_a   1.000
_cell.length_b   1.000
_cell.length_c   1.000
_cell.angle_alpha   90.00
_cell.angle_beta   90.00
_cell.angle_gamma   90.00
#
_symmetry.space_group_name_H-M   'P 1'
#
loop_
_entity.id
_entity.type
_entity.pdbx_description
1 polymer ?
#
loop_
_entity_poly.entity_id
_entity_poly.type
_entity_poly.pdbx_seq_one_letter_code
_entity_poly.pdbx_strand_id
1 'polypeptide(L)'
;DPATTMIAVASKTFTTIETMTNAASALAWLGQNGVGDPYGRVVALTAAPEKAVEWGVDETRVLPFPESVGGRYSLWSSIGFPIALGIGWDAFDAMLGGAHAVDVHFRDTDGRANLPLRAAFADLFYTRVRGCQTRAVFAYDERLALFPFYLQQLEMESNGKRVTMDGTPARGETGPIVWGEPGTNGQHAFFQQIHQ
;
A
#
# COMPACT_ATOMS: atom_id res chain seq x y z
N ASP A 1 3.91 22.87 13.75
CA ASP A 1 5.01 23.46 14.53
C ASP A 1 6.32 22.78 14.11
N PRO A 2 7.29 23.53 13.50
CA PRO A 2 8.57 22.97 13.03
C PRO A 2 9.39 22.32 14.16
N ALA A 3 9.34 22.89 15.36
CA ALA A 3 10.11 22.41 16.52
C ALA A 3 9.70 21.00 16.96
N THR A 4 8.46 20.59 16.70
CA THR A 4 7.88 19.29 17.09
C THR A 4 7.58 18.38 15.90
N THR A 5 8.03 18.75 14.70
CA THR A 5 7.80 17.97 13.47
C THR A 5 8.94 16.99 13.23
N MET A 6 8.58 15.76 12.91
CA MET A 6 9.44 14.71 12.36
C MET A 6 8.94 14.34 10.96
N ILE A 7 9.85 14.01 10.05
CA ILE A 7 9.56 13.67 8.65
C ILE A 7 9.94 12.23 8.41
N ALA A 8 8.99 11.40 8.01
CA ALA A 8 9.25 10.05 7.52
C ALA A 8 9.37 10.09 5.99
N VAL A 9 10.55 9.78 5.46
CA VAL A 9 10.82 9.71 4.02
C VAL A 9 10.78 8.26 3.59
N ALA A 10 9.72 7.88 2.87
CA ALA A 10 9.49 6.52 2.40
C ALA A 10 9.76 6.41 0.90
N SER A 11 10.83 5.73 0.52
CA SER A 11 11.17 5.43 -0.88
C SER A 11 12.02 4.18 -0.97
N LYS A 12 11.57 3.19 -1.74
CA LYS A 12 12.30 1.91 -1.87
C LYS A 12 13.74 2.11 -2.33
N THR A 13 13.93 2.87 -3.39
CA THR A 13 15.24 3.11 -4.01
C THR A 13 15.94 4.36 -3.48
N PHE A 14 15.26 5.17 -2.69
CA PHE A 14 15.67 6.48 -2.22
C PHE A 14 16.08 7.44 -3.35
N THR A 15 15.46 7.26 -4.52
CA THR A 15 15.73 8.04 -5.75
C THR A 15 14.46 8.53 -6.45
N THR A 16 13.27 8.24 -5.89
CA THR A 16 11.98 8.67 -6.46
C THR A 16 11.91 10.19 -6.46
N ILE A 17 11.87 10.81 -7.63
CA ILE A 17 12.01 12.26 -7.81
C ILE A 17 10.98 13.03 -6.98
N GLU A 18 9.72 12.62 -7.00
CA GLU A 18 8.64 13.26 -6.26
C GLU A 18 8.89 13.21 -4.74
N THR A 19 9.28 12.04 -4.24
CA THR A 19 9.59 11.85 -2.82
C THR A 19 10.76 12.73 -2.39
N MET A 20 11.83 12.71 -3.15
CA MET A 20 13.05 13.49 -2.81
C MET A 20 12.82 14.98 -2.92
N THR A 21 12.05 15.45 -3.91
CA THR A 21 11.67 16.86 -4.05
C THR A 21 10.82 17.33 -2.87
N ASN A 22 9.83 16.53 -2.46
CA ASN A 22 9.00 16.83 -1.31
C ASN A 22 9.81 16.82 0.00
N ALA A 23 10.71 15.86 0.16
CA ALA A 23 11.60 15.78 1.31
C ALA A 23 12.52 17.01 1.40
N ALA A 24 13.13 17.41 0.29
CA ALA A 24 13.96 18.61 0.23
C ALA A 24 13.18 19.88 0.58
N SER A 25 11.94 20.01 0.09
CA SER A 25 11.05 21.13 0.42
C SER A 25 10.70 21.15 1.92
N ALA A 26 10.44 19.99 2.50
CA ALA A 26 10.14 19.88 3.93
C ALA A 26 11.38 20.24 4.80
N LEU A 27 12.58 19.80 4.41
CA LEU A 27 13.83 20.20 5.09
C LEU A 27 14.07 21.70 5.00
N ALA A 28 13.87 22.29 3.82
CA ALA A 28 14.00 23.74 3.65
C ALA A 28 13.02 24.50 4.54
N TRP A 29 11.77 24.03 4.64
CA TRP A 29 10.77 24.61 5.54
C TRP A 29 11.21 24.52 7.01
N LEU A 30 11.72 23.37 7.48
CA LEU A 30 12.24 23.24 8.83
C LEU A 30 13.36 24.24 9.11
N GLY A 31 14.35 24.36 8.21
CA GLY A 31 15.48 25.28 8.36
C GLY A 31 15.06 26.74 8.37
N GLN A 32 14.15 27.15 7.47
CA GLN A 32 13.60 28.51 7.42
C GLN A 32 12.81 28.89 8.67
N ASN A 33 12.31 27.92 9.41
CA ASN A 33 11.56 28.10 10.64
C ASN A 33 12.36 27.81 11.93
N GLY A 34 13.70 27.88 11.84
CA GLY A 34 14.58 27.90 13.01
C GLY A 34 15.00 26.53 13.53
N VAL A 35 14.74 25.43 12.80
CA VAL A 35 15.30 24.11 13.15
C VAL A 35 16.76 24.07 12.72
N GLY A 36 17.69 24.05 13.69
CA GLY A 36 19.14 24.12 13.41
C GLY A 36 19.70 22.87 12.71
N ASP A 37 19.08 21.72 12.93
CA ASP A 37 19.41 20.46 12.25
C ASP A 37 18.14 19.82 11.65
N PRO A 38 17.73 20.20 10.42
CA PRO A 38 16.58 19.60 9.74
C PRO A 38 16.75 18.11 9.45
N TYR A 39 17.96 17.64 9.10
CA TYR A 39 18.22 16.23 8.84
C TYR A 39 18.05 15.37 10.10
N GLY A 40 18.37 15.91 11.27
CA GLY A 40 18.08 15.28 12.55
C GLY A 40 16.59 15.06 12.84
N ARG A 41 15.69 15.57 12.00
CA ARG A 41 14.24 15.36 12.08
C ARG A 41 13.74 14.29 11.08
N VAL A 42 14.62 13.67 10.31
CA VAL A 42 14.25 12.68 9.29
C VAL A 42 14.41 11.26 9.82
N VAL A 43 13.43 10.42 9.49
CA VAL A 43 13.51 8.97 9.54
C VAL A 43 13.35 8.45 8.11
N ALA A 44 14.30 7.67 7.63
CA ALA A 44 14.25 7.08 6.28
C ALA A 44 13.69 5.66 6.33
N LEU A 45 12.74 5.36 5.46
CA LEU A 45 12.13 4.04 5.28
C LEU A 45 12.49 3.57 3.86
N THR A 46 13.47 2.67 3.73
CA THR A 46 14.06 2.39 2.42
C THR A 46 14.65 0.98 2.31
N ALA A 47 14.74 0.47 1.08
CA ALA A 47 15.54 -0.72 0.76
C ALA A 47 17.00 -0.37 0.33
N ALA A 48 17.34 0.93 0.29
CA ALA A 48 18.68 1.42 -0.06
C ALA A 48 19.25 2.31 1.08
N PRO A 49 19.60 1.73 2.23
CA PRO A 49 20.03 2.48 3.42
C PRO A 49 21.25 3.37 3.16
N GLU A 50 22.20 2.91 2.36
CA GLU A 50 23.39 3.67 2.00
C GLU A 50 23.06 5.00 1.32
N LYS A 51 22.03 5.03 0.45
CA LYS A 51 21.61 6.26 -0.22
C LYS A 51 20.91 7.25 0.73
N ALA A 52 20.22 6.74 1.74
CA ALA A 52 19.63 7.59 2.75
C ALA A 52 20.72 8.28 3.60
N VAL A 53 21.77 7.54 3.96
CA VAL A 53 22.92 8.08 4.68
C VAL A 53 23.69 9.09 3.81
N GLU A 54 23.96 8.76 2.53
CA GLU A 54 24.59 9.69 1.57
C GLU A 54 23.78 10.98 1.41
N TRP A 55 22.44 10.90 1.48
CA TRP A 55 21.55 12.07 1.40
C TRP A 55 21.59 12.92 2.68
N GLY A 56 22.10 12.40 3.81
CA GLY A 56 22.30 13.12 5.06
C GLY A 56 21.48 12.61 6.26
N VAL A 57 20.77 11.49 6.12
CA VAL A 57 20.06 10.86 7.25
C VAL A 57 21.06 10.12 8.14
N ASP A 58 20.98 10.31 9.46
CA ASP A 58 21.75 9.55 10.42
C ASP A 58 21.42 8.06 10.31
N GLU A 59 22.43 7.20 10.28
CA GLU A 59 22.28 5.74 10.11
C GLU A 59 21.33 5.13 11.15
N THR A 60 21.32 5.65 12.38
CA THR A 60 20.43 5.17 13.45
C THR A 60 18.95 5.49 13.20
N ARG A 61 18.66 6.32 12.22
CA ARG A 61 17.31 6.71 11.81
C ARG A 61 16.89 6.14 10.47
N VAL A 62 17.68 5.23 9.94
CA VAL A 62 17.32 4.46 8.75
C VAL A 62 16.64 3.16 9.18
N LEU A 63 15.40 2.99 8.78
CA LEU A 63 14.61 1.77 9.01
C LEU A 63 14.52 1.00 7.69
N PRO A 64 15.38 0.01 7.48
CA PRO A 64 15.44 -0.71 6.23
C PRO A 64 14.31 -1.73 6.09
N PHE A 65 14.01 -2.11 4.85
CA PHE A 65 13.19 -3.26 4.51
C PHE A 65 13.78 -4.01 3.32
N PRO A 66 13.47 -5.30 3.15
CA PRO A 66 14.05 -6.11 2.07
C PRO A 66 13.73 -5.58 0.68
N GLU A 67 14.69 -5.64 -0.25
CA GLU A 67 14.51 -5.23 -1.65
C GLU A 67 13.40 -6.01 -2.36
N SER A 68 13.14 -7.25 -1.94
CA SER A 68 12.04 -8.08 -2.47
C SER A 68 10.65 -7.52 -2.19
N VAL A 69 10.51 -6.60 -1.22
CA VAL A 69 9.21 -6.00 -0.86
C VAL A 69 8.86 -4.90 -1.86
N GLY A 70 7.75 -5.07 -2.57
CA GLY A 70 7.20 -4.06 -3.47
C GLY A 70 6.47 -2.95 -2.71
N GLY A 71 6.48 -1.70 -3.22
CA GLY A 71 5.90 -0.53 -2.54
C GLY A 71 4.45 -0.73 -2.07
N ARG A 72 3.55 -1.23 -2.94
CA ARG A 72 2.14 -1.47 -2.60
C ARG A 72 1.91 -2.63 -1.62
N TYR A 73 2.92 -3.45 -1.37
CA TYR A 73 2.92 -4.56 -0.40
C TYR A 73 3.75 -4.26 0.85
N SER A 74 4.23 -3.04 1.02
CA SER A 74 5.23 -2.69 2.02
C SER A 74 4.65 -2.34 3.40
N LEU A 75 3.33 -2.21 3.52
CA LEU A 75 2.64 -1.86 4.77
C LEU A 75 3.09 -2.71 5.97
N TRP A 76 3.39 -3.98 5.74
CA TRP A 76 3.82 -4.98 6.72
C TRP A 76 5.31 -4.87 7.11
N SER A 77 6.06 -4.00 6.47
CA SER A 77 7.49 -3.74 6.72
C SER A 77 7.69 -2.48 7.56
N SER A 78 8.93 -1.99 7.64
CA SER A 78 9.25 -0.71 8.28
C SER A 78 8.48 0.50 7.71
N ILE A 79 7.92 0.38 6.52
CA ILE A 79 6.99 1.38 5.93
C ILE A 79 5.76 1.60 6.83
N GLY A 80 5.38 0.61 7.64
CA GLY A 80 4.33 0.74 8.65
C GLY A 80 4.67 1.64 9.85
N PHE A 81 5.90 2.14 9.96
CA PHE A 81 6.35 2.98 11.06
C PHE A 81 5.42 4.18 11.37
N PRO A 82 4.99 5.01 10.39
CA PRO A 82 4.05 6.10 10.66
C PRO A 82 2.70 5.61 11.18
N ILE A 83 2.25 4.43 10.77
CA ILE A 83 1.01 3.83 11.25
C ILE A 83 1.17 3.42 12.71
N ALA A 84 2.26 2.72 13.03
CA ALA A 84 2.57 2.32 14.40
C ALA A 84 2.66 3.52 15.35
N LEU A 85 3.20 4.65 14.87
CA LEU A 85 3.19 5.90 15.64
C LEU A 85 1.78 6.48 15.82
N GLY A 86 0.94 6.42 14.79
CA GLY A 86 -0.39 7.01 14.80
C GLY A 86 -1.42 6.25 15.61
N ILE A 87 -1.39 4.91 15.58
CA ILE A 87 -2.38 4.06 16.25
C ILE A 87 -1.83 3.34 17.49
N GLY A 88 -0.52 3.46 17.74
CA GLY A 88 0.19 2.74 18.80
C GLY A 88 0.66 1.34 18.38
N TRP A 89 1.71 0.86 19.07
CA TRP A 89 2.33 -0.42 18.74
C TRP A 89 1.37 -1.62 18.87
N ASP A 90 0.60 -1.68 19.94
CA ASP A 90 -0.30 -2.82 20.21
C ASP A 90 -1.33 -3.00 19.08
N ALA A 91 -1.88 -1.91 18.57
CA ALA A 91 -2.84 -1.95 17.46
C ALA A 91 -2.15 -2.33 16.14
N PHE A 92 -0.94 -1.84 15.90
CA PHE A 92 -0.15 -2.20 14.73
C PHE A 92 0.28 -3.68 14.77
N ASP A 93 0.74 -4.18 15.91
CA ASP A 93 1.10 -5.59 16.12
C ASP A 93 -0.11 -6.51 15.94
N ALA A 94 -1.28 -6.12 16.45
CA ALA A 94 -2.53 -6.86 16.21
C ALA A 94 -2.89 -6.92 14.73
N MET A 95 -2.65 -5.85 13.95
CA MET A 95 -2.83 -5.85 12.49
C MET A 95 -1.87 -6.82 11.81
N LEU A 96 -0.59 -6.83 12.20
CA LEU A 96 0.39 -7.81 11.70
C LEU A 96 -0.01 -9.24 12.06
N GLY A 97 -0.51 -9.47 13.28
CA GLY A 97 -1.05 -10.76 13.72
C GLY A 97 -2.21 -11.24 12.87
N GLY A 98 -3.12 -10.34 12.48
CA GLY A 98 -4.21 -10.64 11.56
C GLY A 98 -3.72 -11.06 10.17
N ALA A 99 -2.73 -10.37 9.62
CA ALA A 99 -2.11 -10.75 8.35
C ALA A 99 -1.41 -12.12 8.45
N HIS A 100 -0.66 -12.35 9.52
CA HIS A 100 -0.02 -13.64 9.78
C HIS A 100 -1.03 -14.80 9.87
N ALA A 101 -2.18 -14.57 10.50
CA ALA A 101 -3.24 -15.59 10.56
C ALA A 101 -3.75 -15.97 9.17
N VAL A 102 -3.84 -15.01 8.24
CA VAL A 102 -4.20 -15.29 6.84
C VAL A 102 -3.10 -16.06 6.12
N ASP A 103 -1.83 -15.74 6.34
CA ASP A 103 -0.69 -16.48 5.78
C ASP A 103 -0.68 -17.94 6.24
N VAL A 104 -0.90 -18.18 7.55
CA VAL A 104 -1.04 -19.52 8.12
C VAL A 104 -2.22 -20.26 7.49
N HIS A 105 -3.37 -19.60 7.41
CA HIS A 105 -4.57 -20.19 6.78
C HIS A 105 -4.30 -20.54 5.30
N PHE A 106 -3.66 -19.66 4.55
CA PHE A 106 -3.33 -19.92 3.14
C PHE A 106 -2.40 -21.13 2.99
N ARG A 107 -1.38 -21.25 3.84
CA ARG A 107 -0.41 -22.33 3.79
C ARG A 107 -0.99 -23.68 4.23
N ASP A 108 -1.81 -23.69 5.29
CA ASP A 108 -2.18 -24.90 6.01
C ASP A 108 -3.60 -25.40 5.69
N THR A 109 -4.36 -24.66 4.86
CA THR A 109 -5.74 -25.02 4.52
C THR A 109 -5.85 -25.45 3.04
N ASP A 110 -6.38 -26.63 2.82
CA ASP A 110 -6.49 -27.19 1.47
C ASP A 110 -7.72 -26.70 0.69
N GLY A 111 -7.52 -26.58 -0.63
CA GLY A 111 -8.54 -26.58 -1.68
C GLY A 111 -9.70 -25.62 -1.40
N ARG A 112 -10.90 -26.19 -1.26
CA ARG A 112 -12.16 -25.42 -1.19
C ARG A 112 -12.35 -24.64 0.13
N ALA A 113 -11.63 -24.99 1.18
CA ALA A 113 -11.68 -24.29 2.45
C ALA A 113 -10.74 -23.08 2.50
N ASN A 114 -9.76 -23.00 1.59
CA ASN A 114 -8.77 -21.93 1.53
C ASN A 114 -9.41 -20.63 1.03
N LEU A 115 -9.58 -19.64 1.90
CA LEU A 115 -10.27 -18.39 1.59
C LEU A 115 -9.56 -17.54 0.52
N PRO A 116 -8.23 -17.30 0.59
CA PRO A 116 -7.51 -16.57 -0.47
C PRO A 116 -7.61 -17.24 -1.83
N LEU A 117 -7.49 -18.56 -1.91
CA LEU A 117 -7.67 -19.29 -3.17
C LEU A 117 -9.11 -19.16 -3.71
N ARG A 118 -10.11 -19.26 -2.84
CA ARG A 118 -11.51 -19.07 -3.26
C ARG A 118 -11.76 -17.68 -3.81
N ALA A 119 -11.21 -16.64 -3.18
CA ALA A 119 -11.32 -15.27 -3.66
C ALA A 119 -10.66 -15.11 -5.04
N ALA A 120 -9.44 -15.63 -5.23
CA ALA A 120 -8.75 -15.60 -6.52
C ALA A 120 -9.51 -16.35 -7.62
N PHE A 121 -10.04 -17.53 -7.33
CA PHE A 121 -10.84 -18.30 -8.30
C PHE A 121 -12.19 -17.62 -8.60
N ALA A 122 -12.81 -16.95 -7.63
CA ALA A 122 -14.01 -16.17 -7.88
C ALA A 122 -13.72 -15.01 -8.85
N ASP A 123 -12.65 -14.26 -8.64
CA ASP A 123 -12.22 -13.20 -9.55
C ASP A 123 -11.95 -13.72 -10.96
N LEU A 124 -11.23 -14.82 -11.09
CA LEU A 124 -11.00 -15.46 -12.40
C LEU A 124 -12.30 -15.92 -13.06
N PHE A 125 -13.21 -16.52 -12.31
CA PHE A 125 -14.49 -16.96 -12.81
C PHE A 125 -15.31 -15.79 -13.35
N TYR A 126 -15.49 -14.74 -12.55
CA TYR A 126 -16.27 -13.59 -12.97
C TYR A 126 -15.62 -12.84 -14.13
N THR A 127 -14.30 -12.65 -14.11
CA THR A 127 -13.60 -11.92 -15.17
C THR A 127 -13.51 -12.73 -16.45
N ARG A 128 -13.05 -14.01 -16.39
CA ARG A 128 -12.73 -14.81 -17.56
C ARG A 128 -13.90 -15.61 -18.12
N VAL A 129 -14.79 -16.09 -17.24
CA VAL A 129 -15.90 -16.95 -17.65
C VAL A 129 -17.18 -16.14 -17.82
N ARG A 130 -17.47 -15.23 -16.90
CA ARG A 130 -18.67 -14.40 -16.94
C ARG A 130 -18.48 -13.08 -17.70
N GLY A 131 -17.25 -12.69 -18.03
CA GLY A 131 -16.94 -11.48 -18.77
C GLY A 131 -17.19 -10.18 -17.98
N CYS A 132 -17.20 -10.25 -16.64
CA CYS A 132 -17.35 -9.07 -15.79
C CYS A 132 -16.10 -8.21 -15.86
N GLN A 133 -16.21 -6.98 -16.31
CA GLN A 133 -15.07 -6.07 -16.48
C GLN A 133 -14.71 -5.31 -15.21
N THR A 134 -15.61 -5.24 -14.25
CA THR A 134 -15.42 -4.47 -13.03
C THR A 134 -15.75 -5.29 -11.79
N ARG A 135 -15.13 -4.92 -10.67
CA ARG A 135 -15.44 -5.41 -9.32
C ARG A 135 -15.66 -4.23 -8.40
N ALA A 136 -16.83 -4.18 -7.78
CA ALA A 136 -17.17 -3.16 -6.80
C ALA A 136 -16.84 -3.63 -5.38
N VAL A 137 -16.33 -2.74 -4.54
CA VAL A 137 -16.01 -2.98 -3.13
C VAL A 137 -16.72 -1.92 -2.30
N PHE A 138 -17.64 -2.33 -1.44
CA PHE A 138 -18.42 -1.43 -0.58
C PHE A 138 -18.13 -1.72 0.88
N ALA A 139 -17.40 -0.81 1.52
CA ALA A 139 -17.11 -0.91 2.94
C ALA A 139 -18.22 -0.26 3.76
N TYR A 140 -18.78 -0.99 4.72
CA TYR A 140 -19.81 -0.50 5.64
C TYR A 140 -19.19 -0.06 6.99
N ASP A 141 -17.98 0.46 6.95
CA ASP A 141 -17.28 1.06 8.06
C ASP A 141 -16.50 2.27 7.53
N GLU A 142 -16.68 3.45 8.12
CA GLU A 142 -16.05 4.70 7.68
C GLU A 142 -14.52 4.63 7.77
N ARG A 143 -13.98 3.84 8.69
CA ARG A 143 -12.53 3.62 8.80
C ARG A 143 -11.94 2.94 7.57
N LEU A 144 -12.77 2.28 6.77
CA LEU A 144 -12.41 1.62 5.51
C LEU A 144 -12.79 2.43 4.26
N ALA A 145 -13.13 3.72 4.41
CA ALA A 145 -13.54 4.56 3.28
C ALA A 145 -12.52 4.59 2.15
N LEU A 146 -11.22 4.55 2.47
CA LEU A 146 -10.12 4.54 1.49
C LEU A 146 -9.72 3.14 1.00
N PHE A 147 -10.37 2.09 1.48
CA PHE A 147 -10.01 0.71 1.12
C PHE A 147 -10.16 0.41 -0.38
N PRO A 148 -11.21 0.86 -1.09
CA PRO A 148 -11.28 0.69 -2.54
C PRO A 148 -10.10 1.33 -3.29
N PHE A 149 -9.66 2.52 -2.88
CA PHE A 149 -8.51 3.20 -3.48
C PHE A 149 -7.19 2.44 -3.25
N TYR A 150 -7.01 1.89 -2.06
CA TYR A 150 -5.87 1.02 -1.78
C TYR A 150 -5.87 -0.21 -2.70
N LEU A 151 -7.01 -0.87 -2.87
CA LEU A 151 -7.16 -2.02 -3.75
C LEU A 151 -6.92 -1.69 -5.23
N GLN A 152 -7.23 -0.47 -5.67
CA GLN A 152 -6.94 -0.04 -7.04
C GLN A 152 -5.44 -0.16 -7.35
N GLN A 153 -4.58 0.42 -6.53
CA GLN A 153 -3.14 0.29 -6.74
C GLN A 153 -2.67 -1.15 -6.52
N LEU A 154 -3.13 -1.80 -5.45
CA LEU A 154 -2.72 -3.16 -5.10
C LEU A 154 -2.98 -4.15 -6.24
N GLU A 155 -4.14 -4.08 -6.88
CA GLU A 155 -4.59 -5.05 -7.86
C GLU A 155 -4.41 -4.56 -9.31
N MET A 156 -4.86 -3.36 -9.62
CA MET A 156 -4.87 -2.90 -11.02
C MET A 156 -3.45 -2.59 -11.52
N GLU A 157 -2.58 -2.00 -10.71
CA GLU A 157 -1.18 -1.83 -11.08
C GLU A 157 -0.43 -3.17 -11.13
N SER A 158 -0.74 -4.09 -10.22
CA SER A 158 -0.13 -5.43 -10.22
C SER A 158 -0.52 -6.27 -11.43
N ASN A 159 -1.81 -6.31 -11.73
CA ASN A 159 -2.39 -7.18 -12.77
C ASN A 159 -2.47 -6.51 -14.13
N GLY A 160 -2.45 -5.17 -14.20
CA GLY A 160 -2.56 -4.42 -15.45
C GLY A 160 -1.33 -4.57 -16.35
N LYS A 161 -1.07 -5.77 -16.87
CA LYS A 161 0.07 -6.11 -17.71
C LYS A 161 -0.39 -6.53 -19.10
N ARG A 162 0.21 -5.92 -20.12
CA ARG A 162 -0.10 -6.20 -21.54
C ARG A 162 0.76 -7.31 -22.13
N VAL A 163 1.84 -7.68 -21.44
CA VAL A 163 2.81 -8.66 -21.89
C VAL A 163 3.13 -9.66 -20.77
N THR A 164 3.50 -10.85 -21.16
CA THR A 164 4.03 -11.92 -20.29
C THR A 164 5.50 -11.65 -19.95
N MET A 165 6.10 -12.46 -19.08
CA MET A 165 7.50 -12.31 -18.67
C MET A 165 8.50 -12.46 -19.83
N ASP A 166 8.14 -13.17 -20.89
CA ASP A 166 8.93 -13.32 -22.11
C ASP A 166 8.65 -12.26 -23.18
N GLY A 167 7.85 -11.24 -22.85
CA GLY A 167 7.52 -10.11 -23.73
C GLY A 167 6.43 -10.40 -24.75
N THR A 168 5.81 -11.59 -24.76
CA THR A 168 4.68 -11.88 -25.66
C THR A 168 3.39 -11.22 -25.15
N PRO A 169 2.42 -10.91 -26.03
CA PRO A 169 1.14 -10.33 -25.59
C PRO A 169 0.42 -11.24 -24.59
N ALA A 170 -0.08 -10.66 -23.50
CA ALA A 170 -0.91 -11.37 -22.54
C ALA A 170 -2.21 -11.85 -23.21
N ARG A 171 -2.63 -13.07 -22.91
CA ARG A 171 -3.87 -13.65 -23.47
C ARG A 171 -5.06 -13.29 -22.60
N GLY A 172 -5.93 -12.42 -23.10
CA GLY A 172 -7.19 -12.02 -22.44
C GLY A 172 -6.97 -11.06 -21.26
N GLU A 173 -8.05 -10.83 -20.53
CA GLU A 173 -8.08 -9.89 -19.40
C GLU A 173 -7.19 -10.35 -18.24
N THR A 174 -6.41 -9.44 -17.68
CA THR A 174 -5.47 -9.75 -16.59
C THR A 174 -6.04 -9.42 -15.21
N GLY A 175 -7.14 -8.69 -15.13
CA GLY A 175 -7.86 -8.38 -13.91
C GLY A 175 -9.02 -7.41 -14.15
N PRO A 176 -9.98 -7.31 -13.23
CA PRO A 176 -11.09 -6.36 -13.33
C PRO A 176 -10.65 -4.94 -12.96
N ILE A 177 -11.44 -3.95 -13.39
CA ILE A 177 -11.37 -2.60 -12.85
C ILE A 177 -11.98 -2.61 -11.45
N VAL A 178 -11.19 -2.23 -10.44
CA VAL A 178 -11.64 -2.14 -9.06
C VAL A 178 -12.15 -0.73 -8.77
N TRP A 179 -13.32 -0.62 -8.18
CA TRP A 179 -13.93 0.64 -7.77
C TRP A 179 -14.80 0.45 -6.54
N GLY A 180 -15.26 1.53 -5.94
CA GLY A 180 -16.16 1.49 -4.80
C GLY A 180 -16.05 2.71 -3.90
N GLU A 181 -16.88 2.72 -2.87
CA GLU A 181 -16.92 3.75 -1.84
C GLU A 181 -17.58 3.20 -0.56
N PRO A 182 -17.69 3.99 0.52
CA PRO A 182 -18.48 3.59 1.69
C PRO A 182 -19.89 3.16 1.30
N GLY A 183 -20.32 1.99 1.79
CA GLY A 183 -21.53 1.33 1.36
C GLY A 183 -22.78 2.18 1.49
N THR A 184 -22.91 2.91 2.60
CA THR A 184 -24.06 3.80 2.84
C THR A 184 -24.16 4.91 1.76
N ASN A 185 -23.05 5.55 1.41
CA ASN A 185 -23.03 6.56 0.36
C ASN A 185 -23.33 5.93 -1.01
N GLY A 186 -22.71 4.79 -1.30
CA GLY A 186 -22.90 4.05 -2.55
C GLY A 186 -24.35 3.65 -2.79
N GLN A 187 -25.08 3.28 -1.74
CA GLN A 187 -26.52 2.96 -1.87
C GLN A 187 -27.32 4.12 -2.44
N HIS A 188 -27.04 5.34 -2.04
CA HIS A 188 -27.72 6.53 -2.55
C HIS A 188 -27.20 7.01 -3.91
N ALA A 189 -25.96 6.66 -4.26
CA ALA A 189 -25.32 7.16 -5.48
C ALA A 189 -25.62 6.28 -6.70
N PHE A 190 -25.47 4.94 -6.61
CA PHE A 190 -25.47 4.09 -7.80
C PHE A 190 -26.11 2.70 -7.64
N PHE A 191 -26.56 2.29 -6.45
CA PHE A 191 -27.13 0.95 -6.27
C PHE A 191 -28.39 0.74 -7.10
N GLN A 192 -29.18 1.78 -7.33
CA GLN A 192 -30.36 1.67 -8.18
C GLN A 192 -30.00 1.17 -9.58
N GLN A 193 -28.91 1.68 -10.19
CA GLN A 193 -28.44 1.22 -11.50
C GLN A 193 -27.87 -0.19 -11.46
N ILE A 194 -27.22 -0.59 -10.36
CA ILE A 194 -26.63 -1.93 -10.21
C ILE A 194 -27.72 -3.02 -10.14
N HIS A 195 -28.89 -2.70 -9.61
CA HIS A 195 -30.00 -3.65 -9.45
C HIS A 195 -30.90 -3.77 -10.69
N GLN A 196 -30.70 -3.01 -11.75
CA GLN A 196 -31.40 -3.08 -13.01
C GLN A 196 -30.60 -3.83 -14.09
#